data_d10c5ee2c17dfea2082fac2648343aec
#
_entry.id   d10c5ee2c17dfea2082fac2648343aec
#
_cell.length_a   1.000
_cell.length_b   1.000
_cell.length_c   1.000
_cell.angle_alpha   90.00
_cell.angle_beta   90.00
_cell.angle_gamma   90.00
#
_symmetry.space_group_name_H-M   'P 1'
#
loop_
_entity.id
_entity.type
_entity.pdbx_description
1 polymer ?
#
loop_
_entity_poly.entity_id
_entity_poly.type
_entity_poly.pdbx_seq_one_letter_code
_entity_poly.pdbx_strand_id
1 'polypeptide(L)'
;MSRTEITAVEAREILDNRLEPTLRVTVRTEGGAVGRADVPRGRSRGVHEAVDLRDGGDRYNGNGVRNAVENVESRIEPELLGHSVTDQSGIDALLCELDGTADKSNLGGNALTGVSLAALKAGAAAHDLPLYRYLGGPAATTIPIPLVDLIEGGELGASELPFQEHQIVPTGADSFEEAIRMCAEVYYELGDQLAESHGKSALSVGDEGGYTPSGMTDPREAFDSILSAVEECGYGDVFELGSDVAATHFYDPDEETYQLAEETYTRGELMDFYAELTDAYPLISIEDPLEEDDFEGFAELTDRLDAQIVGDDLFVTNVSRLQEGIDVGAGDALLCKVNQVGTVTETIETVETARRNGYAIQVSERSGQTADTWLAEVAVGLHANQIKTGTTRSERIEQYNRLLEISDDCGGGYATWLR
;
A
#
# COMPACT_ATOMS: atom_id res chain seq x y z
N MET A 1 23.03 18.88 25.57
CA MET A 1 22.35 18.29 24.41
C MET A 1 21.05 17.69 24.89
N SER A 2 19.99 17.83 24.11
CA SER A 2 18.69 17.19 24.43
C SER A 2 18.79 15.69 24.17
N ARG A 3 18.13 14.87 24.99
CA ARG A 3 18.12 13.39 24.80
C ARG A 3 17.57 12.94 23.43
N THR A 4 16.89 13.85 22.73
CA THR A 4 16.25 13.59 21.42
C THR A 4 17.09 14.06 20.21
N GLU A 5 18.27 14.66 20.45
CA GLU A 5 19.16 15.09 19.37
C GLU A 5 19.77 13.92 18.62
N ILE A 6 19.75 13.98 17.28
CA ILE A 6 20.31 12.97 16.37
C ILE A 6 21.84 12.99 16.51
N THR A 7 22.44 11.82 16.72
CA THR A 7 23.88 11.61 16.81
C THR A 7 24.46 10.80 15.68
N ALA A 8 23.62 10.05 14.95
CA ALA A 8 24.00 9.32 13.76
C ALA A 8 22.78 8.98 12.88
N VAL A 9 23.00 8.98 11.55
CA VAL A 9 22.10 8.45 10.54
C VAL A 9 22.87 7.49 9.67
N GLU A 10 22.63 6.20 9.85
CA GLU A 10 23.33 5.12 9.16
C GLU A 10 22.41 4.49 8.12
N ALA A 11 22.92 4.19 6.94
CA ALA A 11 22.16 3.47 5.91
C ALA A 11 22.87 2.20 5.45
N ARG A 12 22.13 1.26 4.96
CA ARG A 12 22.69 0.06 4.32
C ARG A 12 21.74 -0.55 3.32
N GLU A 13 22.31 -1.17 2.30
CA GLU A 13 21.57 -2.02 1.39
C GLU A 13 21.16 -3.31 2.10
N ILE A 14 19.88 -3.70 1.95
CA ILE A 14 19.31 -4.95 2.39
C ILE A 14 18.53 -5.59 1.22
N LEU A 15 17.89 -6.72 1.43
CA LEU A 15 17.05 -7.37 0.43
C LEU A 15 15.58 -7.36 0.87
N ASP A 16 14.69 -7.19 -0.11
CA ASP A 16 13.25 -7.39 0.05
C ASP A 16 12.87 -8.89 -0.13
N ASN A 17 11.58 -9.19 -0.06
CA ASN A 17 11.01 -10.53 -0.21
C ASN A 17 11.22 -11.16 -1.60
N ARG A 18 11.61 -10.36 -2.62
CA ARG A 18 11.91 -10.80 -4.00
C ARG A 18 13.40 -10.96 -4.25
N LEU A 19 14.26 -10.87 -3.22
CA LEU A 19 15.71 -10.81 -3.31
C LEU A 19 16.23 -9.57 -4.09
N GLU A 20 15.43 -8.52 -4.19
CA GLU A 20 15.84 -7.26 -4.77
C GLU A 20 16.43 -6.33 -3.69
N PRO A 21 17.46 -5.53 -4.03
CA PRO A 21 18.04 -4.62 -3.06
C PRO A 21 17.10 -3.47 -2.73
N THR A 22 17.04 -3.16 -1.46
CA THR A 22 16.37 -1.99 -0.91
C THR A 22 17.19 -1.39 0.24
N LEU A 23 16.65 -0.36 0.88
CA LEU A 23 17.39 0.46 1.84
C LEU A 23 16.87 0.22 3.26
N ARG A 24 17.79 0.09 4.22
CA ARG A 24 17.55 0.22 5.65
C ARG A 24 18.25 1.44 6.18
N VAL A 25 17.53 2.30 6.89
CA VAL A 25 18.06 3.45 7.60
C VAL A 25 17.92 3.27 9.10
N THR A 26 18.91 3.73 9.85
CA THR A 26 18.91 3.73 11.32
C THR A 26 19.28 5.13 11.81
N VAL A 27 18.40 5.73 12.62
CA VAL A 27 18.63 6.99 13.31
C VAL A 27 18.89 6.72 14.79
N ARG A 28 19.93 7.35 15.34
CA ARG A 28 20.31 7.25 16.77
C ARG A 28 20.29 8.61 17.43
N THR A 29 19.91 8.64 18.69
CA THR A 29 19.85 9.88 19.50
C THR A 29 20.83 9.85 20.65
N GLU A 30 21.18 11.03 21.19
CA GLU A 30 22.02 11.22 22.38
C GLU A 30 21.43 10.49 23.62
N GLY A 31 20.11 10.39 23.72
CA GLY A 31 19.43 9.64 24.77
C GLY A 31 19.47 8.14 24.63
N GLY A 32 20.02 7.60 23.53
CA GLY A 32 20.10 6.17 23.23
C GLY A 32 18.87 5.61 22.55
N ALA A 33 17.88 6.43 22.18
CA ALA A 33 16.76 5.98 21.35
C ALA A 33 17.27 5.64 19.94
N VAL A 34 16.69 4.60 19.34
CA VAL A 34 17.05 4.08 18.00
C VAL A 34 15.78 3.87 17.22
N GLY A 35 15.68 4.51 16.05
CA GLY A 35 14.66 4.19 15.05
C GLY A 35 15.32 3.50 13.86
N ARG A 36 14.66 2.48 13.34
CA ARG A 36 15.12 1.74 12.16
C ARG A 36 13.94 1.54 11.23
N ALA A 37 14.13 1.87 9.96
CA ALA A 37 13.12 1.68 8.93
C ALA A 37 13.69 0.99 7.70
N ASP A 38 12.95 0.05 7.18
CA ASP A 38 13.18 -0.58 5.88
C ASP A 38 12.24 0.05 4.85
N VAL A 39 12.76 0.36 3.69
CA VAL A 39 12.01 1.02 2.63
C VAL A 39 11.40 -0.03 1.68
N PRO A 40 10.08 -0.07 1.49
CA PRO A 40 9.45 -0.96 0.54
C PRO A 40 9.64 -0.46 -0.90
N ARG A 41 9.42 -1.35 -1.89
CA ARG A 41 9.56 -1.04 -3.30
C ARG A 41 8.43 -1.65 -4.13
N GLY A 42 7.70 -0.85 -4.91
CA GLY A 42 6.73 -1.35 -5.89
C GLY A 42 7.39 -1.99 -7.11
N ARG A 43 6.75 -3.00 -7.70
CA ARG A 43 6.99 -3.45 -9.07
C ARG A 43 6.21 -2.55 -10.02
N SER A 44 4.91 -2.49 -9.83
CA SER A 44 4.02 -1.49 -10.39
C SER A 44 4.29 -0.13 -9.74
N ARG A 45 4.37 0.92 -10.53
CA ARG A 45 4.68 2.27 -10.05
C ARG A 45 4.06 3.31 -10.96
N GLY A 46 3.29 4.22 -10.39
CA GLY A 46 2.81 5.40 -11.07
C GLY A 46 3.95 6.31 -11.54
N VAL A 47 3.79 6.95 -12.68
CA VAL A 47 4.83 7.83 -13.26
C VAL A 47 5.09 9.06 -12.40
N HIS A 48 4.16 9.41 -11.52
CA HIS A 48 4.22 10.59 -10.66
C HIS A 48 4.80 10.31 -9.26
N GLU A 49 5.20 9.07 -8.96
CA GLU A 49 5.85 8.72 -7.69
C GLU A 49 7.22 9.37 -7.55
N ALA A 50 7.63 9.59 -6.29
CA ALA A 50 9.00 9.95 -5.96
C ALA A 50 9.99 8.92 -6.51
N VAL A 51 11.12 9.38 -7.02
CA VAL A 51 12.10 8.53 -7.70
C VAL A 51 12.76 7.55 -6.73
N ASP A 52 12.57 6.26 -6.97
CA ASP A 52 13.32 5.19 -6.32
C ASP A 52 14.72 5.11 -6.95
N LEU A 53 15.71 5.76 -6.30
CA LEU A 53 17.06 5.92 -6.86
C LEU A 53 17.78 4.57 -6.94
N ARG A 54 18.22 4.21 -8.16
CA ARG A 54 18.92 2.98 -8.49
C ARG A 54 20.32 3.26 -9.04
N ASP A 55 21.26 2.32 -8.78
CA ASP A 55 22.67 2.50 -9.15
C ASP A 55 22.92 2.42 -10.66
N GLY A 56 22.06 1.66 -11.39
CA GLY A 56 22.34 1.26 -12.77
C GLY A 56 23.49 0.24 -12.86
N GLY A 57 24.00 0.01 -14.08
CA GLY A 57 25.10 -0.92 -14.32
C GLY A 57 24.74 -2.40 -14.13
N ASP A 58 25.74 -3.25 -13.89
CA ASP A 58 25.56 -4.72 -13.91
C ASP A 58 25.16 -5.30 -12.54
N ARG A 59 25.44 -4.58 -11.46
CA ARG A 59 25.16 -5.08 -10.10
C ARG A 59 23.67 -5.12 -9.84
N TYR A 60 23.13 -6.28 -9.42
CA TYR A 60 21.69 -6.52 -9.28
C TYR A 60 20.89 -6.11 -10.53
N ASN A 61 21.44 -6.33 -11.72
CA ASN A 61 20.83 -5.92 -13.00
C ASN A 61 20.45 -4.41 -13.04
N GLY A 62 21.27 -3.56 -12.38
CA GLY A 62 21.02 -2.13 -12.27
C GLY A 62 20.19 -1.69 -11.06
N ASN A 63 19.61 -2.63 -10.29
CA ASN A 63 18.70 -2.33 -9.19
C ASN A 63 19.38 -2.05 -7.84
N GLY A 64 20.72 -1.96 -7.77
CA GLY A 64 21.45 -1.61 -6.54
C GLY A 64 21.01 -0.26 -5.96
N VAL A 65 21.24 -0.04 -4.64
CA VAL A 65 20.85 1.19 -3.93
C VAL A 65 22.03 1.86 -3.21
N ARG A 66 23.27 1.60 -3.64
CA ARG A 66 24.45 2.18 -3.00
C ARG A 66 24.51 3.70 -3.13
N ASN A 67 24.01 4.26 -4.24
CA ASN A 67 23.93 5.71 -4.42
C ASN A 67 22.97 6.34 -3.39
N ALA A 68 21.83 5.69 -3.10
CA ALA A 68 20.94 6.13 -2.05
C ALA A 68 21.56 6.00 -0.65
N VAL A 69 22.30 4.91 -0.37
CA VAL A 69 23.09 4.74 0.86
C VAL A 69 24.10 5.87 1.01
N GLU A 70 24.90 6.15 -0.03
CA GLU A 70 25.88 7.23 -0.01
C GLU A 70 25.24 8.60 0.19
N ASN A 71 24.09 8.87 -0.42
CA ASN A 71 23.34 10.10 -0.20
C ASN A 71 22.91 10.26 1.26
N VAL A 72 22.44 9.19 1.91
CA VAL A 72 22.09 9.24 3.34
C VAL A 72 23.33 9.56 4.19
N GLU A 73 24.43 8.85 3.98
CA GLU A 73 25.62 8.96 4.85
C GLU A 73 26.45 10.21 4.58
N SER A 74 26.53 10.68 3.32
CA SER A 74 27.44 11.78 2.94
C SER A 74 26.74 13.13 2.80
N ARG A 75 25.44 13.16 2.52
CA ARG A 75 24.69 14.40 2.26
C ARG A 75 23.60 14.69 3.29
N ILE A 76 22.87 13.67 3.76
CA ILE A 76 21.77 13.85 4.70
C ILE A 76 22.25 13.82 6.15
N GLU A 77 23.04 12.82 6.56
CA GLU A 77 23.52 12.70 7.95
C GLU A 77 24.17 13.99 8.45
N PRO A 78 25.16 14.63 7.76
CA PRO A 78 25.83 15.82 8.26
C PRO A 78 24.87 16.98 8.60
N GLU A 79 23.77 17.11 7.83
CA GLU A 79 22.80 18.17 8.01
C GLU A 79 21.78 17.87 9.13
N LEU A 80 21.56 16.59 9.44
CA LEU A 80 20.62 16.16 10.49
C LEU A 80 21.26 16.06 11.88
N LEU A 81 22.58 16.00 12.00
CA LEU A 81 23.25 15.93 13.31
C LEU A 81 22.86 17.10 14.21
N GLY A 82 22.42 16.80 15.44
CA GLY A 82 21.96 17.79 16.41
C GLY A 82 20.50 18.22 16.27
N HIS A 83 19.79 17.84 15.18
CA HIS A 83 18.35 18.03 15.09
C HIS A 83 17.62 17.07 16.05
N SER A 84 16.45 17.49 16.52
CA SER A 84 15.62 16.64 17.40
C SER A 84 14.75 15.71 16.59
N VAL A 85 14.75 14.39 16.90
CA VAL A 85 13.83 13.42 16.30
C VAL A 85 12.35 13.68 16.58
N THR A 86 12.04 14.64 17.49
CA THR A 86 10.65 15.04 17.77
C THR A 86 10.15 16.17 16.87
N ASP A 87 11.02 16.74 16.04
CA ASP A 87 10.68 17.73 15.03
C ASP A 87 10.59 17.07 13.64
N GLN A 88 9.61 16.16 13.49
CA GLN A 88 9.44 15.42 12.24
C GLN A 88 9.27 16.34 11.04
N SER A 89 8.43 17.36 11.16
CA SER A 89 8.19 18.31 10.06
C SER A 89 9.44 19.12 9.69
N GLY A 90 10.26 19.48 10.67
CA GLY A 90 11.54 20.15 10.42
C GLY A 90 12.56 19.23 9.73
N ILE A 91 12.64 17.97 10.14
CA ILE A 91 13.47 16.96 9.48
C ILE A 91 13.04 16.77 8.02
N ASP A 92 11.75 16.53 7.78
CA ASP A 92 11.22 16.25 6.44
C ASP A 92 11.34 17.47 5.50
N ALA A 93 11.11 18.69 6.03
CA ALA A 93 11.35 19.92 5.29
C ALA A 93 12.82 20.07 4.87
N LEU A 94 13.76 19.76 5.77
CA LEU A 94 15.19 19.77 5.46
C LEU A 94 15.55 18.73 4.40
N LEU A 95 14.98 17.52 4.46
CA LEU A 95 15.19 16.48 3.45
C LEU A 95 14.72 16.96 2.07
N CYS A 96 13.53 17.56 1.98
CA CYS A 96 12.99 18.12 0.73
C CYS A 96 13.85 19.28 0.21
N GLU A 97 14.36 20.17 1.09
CA GLU A 97 15.24 21.26 0.70
C GLU A 97 16.58 20.75 0.17
N LEU A 98 17.17 19.74 0.81
CA LEU A 98 18.44 19.12 0.38
C LEU A 98 18.32 18.40 -0.97
N ASP A 99 17.17 17.76 -1.24
CA ASP A 99 16.90 17.17 -2.54
C ASP A 99 16.69 18.24 -3.60
N GLY A 100 15.79 19.20 -3.37
CA GLY A 100 15.54 20.36 -4.20
C GLY A 100 14.79 20.06 -5.51
N THR A 101 14.30 18.82 -5.71
CA THR A 101 13.49 18.41 -6.87
C THR A 101 12.07 18.05 -6.43
N ALA A 102 11.11 18.15 -7.33
CA ALA A 102 9.71 17.83 -7.02
C ALA A 102 9.50 16.32 -6.81
N ASP A 103 10.24 15.51 -7.56
CA ASP A 103 10.16 14.05 -7.61
C ASP A 103 11.21 13.34 -6.75
N LYS A 104 11.96 14.07 -5.92
CA LYS A 104 13.03 13.53 -5.05
C LYS A 104 14.16 12.82 -5.82
N SER A 105 14.40 13.18 -7.09
CA SER A 105 15.33 12.49 -7.98
C SER A 105 16.82 12.74 -7.66
N ASN A 106 17.14 13.76 -6.87
CA ASN A 106 18.53 14.13 -6.58
C ASN A 106 19.14 13.29 -5.44
N LEU A 107 18.40 13.03 -4.36
CA LEU A 107 18.83 12.17 -3.26
C LEU A 107 18.21 10.77 -3.35
N GLY A 108 17.04 10.67 -3.93
CA GLY A 108 16.22 9.48 -4.04
C GLY A 108 15.06 9.45 -3.03
N GLY A 109 13.83 9.27 -3.52
CA GLY A 109 12.66 9.11 -2.68
C GLY A 109 12.81 7.99 -1.65
N ASN A 110 13.50 6.90 -2.02
CA ASN A 110 13.83 5.81 -1.10
C ASN A 110 14.79 6.25 0.03
N ALA A 111 15.76 7.12 -0.24
CA ALA A 111 16.64 7.65 0.80
C ALA A 111 15.84 8.54 1.78
N LEU A 112 15.01 9.45 1.24
CA LEU A 112 14.17 10.33 2.06
C LEU A 112 13.18 9.54 2.91
N THR A 113 12.45 8.59 2.31
CA THR A 113 11.50 7.70 3.02
C THR A 113 12.18 6.97 4.18
N GLY A 114 13.36 6.39 3.93
CA GLY A 114 14.10 5.65 4.94
C GLY A 114 14.49 6.53 6.13
N VAL A 115 14.99 7.73 5.87
CA VAL A 115 15.39 8.67 6.93
C VAL A 115 14.17 9.21 7.69
N SER A 116 13.13 9.62 6.99
CA SER A 116 11.90 10.15 7.58
C SER A 116 11.22 9.13 8.51
N LEU A 117 11.02 7.89 8.05
CA LEU A 117 10.46 6.82 8.88
C LEU A 117 11.38 6.42 10.05
N ALA A 118 12.70 6.37 9.84
CA ALA A 118 13.63 6.05 10.92
C ALA A 118 13.65 7.14 11.99
N ALA A 119 13.55 8.43 11.61
CA ALA A 119 13.43 9.54 12.53
C ALA A 119 12.12 9.47 13.34
N LEU A 120 10.98 9.18 12.69
CA LEU A 120 9.69 8.99 13.34
C LEU A 120 9.76 7.86 14.39
N LYS A 121 10.34 6.70 14.02
CA LYS A 121 10.52 5.56 14.95
C LYS A 121 11.49 5.90 16.10
N ALA A 122 12.53 6.70 15.86
CA ALA A 122 13.42 7.17 16.91
C ALA A 122 12.69 8.14 17.86
N GLY A 123 11.80 8.99 17.33
CA GLY A 123 10.94 9.88 18.11
C GLY A 123 10.01 9.09 19.03
N ALA A 124 9.34 8.07 18.52
CA ALA A 124 8.51 7.16 19.32
C ALA A 124 9.32 6.48 20.43
N ALA A 125 10.47 5.90 20.08
CA ALA A 125 11.37 5.25 21.04
C ALA A 125 11.92 6.22 22.11
N ALA A 126 12.17 7.49 21.76
CA ALA A 126 12.64 8.49 22.72
C ALA A 126 11.58 8.86 23.78
N HIS A 127 10.31 8.58 23.52
CA HIS A 127 9.18 8.80 24.42
C HIS A 127 8.65 7.51 25.06
N ASP A 128 9.31 6.37 24.82
CA ASP A 128 8.85 5.05 25.29
C ASP A 128 7.40 4.72 24.83
N LEU A 129 7.05 5.15 23.60
CA LEU A 129 5.74 4.91 22.98
C LEU A 129 5.86 3.95 21.79
N PRO A 130 4.86 3.08 21.55
CA PRO A 130 4.75 2.41 20.27
C PRO A 130 4.46 3.43 19.17
N LEU A 131 4.88 3.12 17.95
CA LEU A 131 4.83 4.07 16.82
C LEU A 131 3.41 4.58 16.54
N TYR A 132 2.40 3.69 16.58
CA TYR A 132 1.01 4.09 16.34
C TYR A 132 0.49 5.11 17.37
N ARG A 133 0.91 4.97 18.63
CA ARG A 133 0.55 5.94 19.71
C ARG A 133 1.30 7.26 19.56
N TYR A 134 2.54 7.20 19.16
CA TYR A 134 3.35 8.40 18.93
C TYR A 134 2.78 9.22 17.76
N LEU A 135 2.37 8.55 16.69
CA LEU A 135 1.82 9.18 15.48
C LEU A 135 0.37 9.67 15.69
N GLY A 136 -0.53 8.80 16.16
CA GLY A 136 -1.97 9.06 16.22
C GLY A 136 -2.49 9.46 17.61
N GLY A 137 -1.60 9.51 18.61
CA GLY A 137 -1.96 9.91 19.96
C GLY A 137 -2.89 8.93 20.69
N PRO A 138 -3.59 9.38 21.75
CA PRO A 138 -4.44 8.51 22.57
C PRO A 138 -5.68 7.98 21.81
N ALA A 139 -6.07 8.60 20.71
CA ALA A 139 -7.21 8.19 19.89
C ALA A 139 -6.91 7.08 18.88
N ALA A 140 -5.62 6.72 18.68
CA ALA A 140 -5.21 5.63 17.80
C ALA A 140 -5.54 4.27 18.43
N THR A 141 -6.81 3.84 18.33
CA THR A 141 -7.36 2.62 18.95
C THR A 141 -8.20 1.79 17.99
N THR A 142 -8.40 2.23 16.75
CA THR A 142 -9.20 1.53 15.76
C THR A 142 -8.28 0.74 14.83
N ILE A 143 -8.57 -0.54 14.67
CA ILE A 143 -7.86 -1.43 13.76
C ILE A 143 -8.54 -1.38 12.39
N PRO A 144 -7.83 -1.07 11.30
CA PRO A 144 -8.42 -0.93 9.97
C PRO A 144 -8.96 -2.26 9.43
N ILE A 145 -9.95 -2.18 8.54
CA ILE A 145 -10.47 -3.35 7.80
C ILE A 145 -9.40 -3.81 6.81
N PRO A 146 -8.99 -5.08 6.80
CA PRO A 146 -8.06 -5.58 5.80
C PRO A 146 -8.78 -5.85 4.47
N LEU A 147 -8.17 -5.45 3.36
CA LEU A 147 -8.45 -5.97 2.03
C LEU A 147 -7.42 -7.06 1.76
N VAL A 148 -7.88 -8.30 1.68
CA VAL A 148 -7.00 -9.47 1.61
C VAL A 148 -7.00 -10.01 0.19
N ASP A 149 -5.86 -9.91 -0.48
CA ASP A 149 -5.70 -10.37 -1.85
C ASP A 149 -5.64 -11.91 -1.91
N LEU A 150 -6.58 -12.53 -2.61
CA LEU A 150 -6.68 -13.99 -2.71
C LEU A 150 -6.19 -14.54 -4.03
N ILE A 151 -6.40 -13.80 -5.14
CA ILE A 151 -5.97 -14.19 -6.49
C ILE A 151 -5.29 -13.01 -7.16
N GLU A 152 -4.05 -13.22 -7.59
CA GLU A 152 -3.23 -12.22 -8.26
C GLU A 152 -3.16 -12.44 -9.78
N GLY A 153 -3.22 -11.32 -10.51
CA GLY A 153 -3.00 -11.22 -11.94
C GLY A 153 -2.03 -10.10 -12.30
N GLY A 154 -2.19 -9.53 -13.49
CA GLY A 154 -1.42 -8.38 -13.94
C GLY A 154 0.09 -8.55 -13.75
N GLU A 155 0.73 -7.52 -13.20
CA GLU A 155 2.17 -7.49 -12.92
C GLU A 155 2.58 -8.32 -11.69
N LEU A 156 1.67 -8.63 -10.76
CA LEU A 156 1.96 -9.34 -9.51
C LEU A 156 1.99 -10.85 -9.67
N GLY A 157 1.22 -11.41 -10.61
CA GLY A 157 1.03 -12.83 -10.78
C GLY A 157 1.58 -13.37 -12.10
N ALA A 158 1.73 -14.68 -12.17
CA ALA A 158 2.04 -15.40 -13.42
C ALA A 158 0.77 -15.95 -14.09
N SER A 159 -0.41 -15.44 -13.71
CA SER A 159 -1.71 -15.79 -14.31
C SER A 159 -1.97 -14.94 -15.56
N GLU A 160 -2.97 -15.31 -16.32
CA GLU A 160 -3.43 -14.57 -17.50
C GLU A 160 -4.57 -13.58 -17.16
N LEU A 161 -4.88 -13.38 -15.87
CA LEU A 161 -5.88 -12.42 -15.40
C LEU A 161 -5.39 -10.99 -15.64
N PRO A 162 -6.23 -10.11 -16.22
CA PRO A 162 -5.83 -8.72 -16.47
C PRO A 162 -5.83 -7.86 -15.22
N PHE A 163 -6.75 -8.08 -14.26
CA PHE A 163 -6.79 -7.35 -12.99
C PHE A 163 -5.69 -7.82 -12.07
N GLN A 164 -5.06 -6.87 -11.38
CA GLN A 164 -3.89 -7.13 -10.56
C GLN A 164 -4.23 -7.90 -9.28
N GLU A 165 -5.35 -7.56 -8.61
CA GLU A 165 -5.75 -8.19 -7.36
C GLU A 165 -7.26 -8.45 -7.32
N HIS A 166 -7.64 -9.62 -6.76
CA HIS A 166 -9.00 -10.00 -6.45
C HIS A 166 -9.07 -10.31 -4.95
N GLN A 167 -9.77 -9.45 -4.22
CA GLN A 167 -9.70 -9.35 -2.77
C GLN A 167 -11.00 -9.76 -2.10
N ILE A 168 -10.90 -10.23 -0.83
CA ILE A 168 -12.03 -10.31 0.10
C ILE A 168 -11.92 -9.21 1.16
N VAL A 169 -13.07 -8.69 1.58
CA VAL A 169 -13.19 -7.61 2.55
C VAL A 169 -14.14 -8.03 3.66
N PRO A 170 -13.66 -8.32 4.89
CA PRO A 170 -14.45 -8.85 5.99
C PRO A 170 -15.21 -7.75 6.74
N THR A 171 -16.12 -7.04 6.03
CA THR A 171 -16.90 -5.91 6.58
C THR A 171 -17.87 -6.33 7.68
N GLY A 172 -18.36 -7.58 7.64
CA GLY A 172 -19.28 -8.16 8.60
C GLY A 172 -18.63 -8.84 9.81
N ALA A 173 -17.30 -8.78 9.95
CA ALA A 173 -16.63 -9.38 11.10
C ALA A 173 -16.81 -8.55 12.38
N ASP A 174 -16.94 -9.22 13.53
CA ASP A 174 -17.11 -8.57 14.84
C ASP A 174 -15.80 -7.97 15.39
N SER A 175 -14.64 -8.47 14.94
CA SER A 175 -13.32 -8.04 15.39
C SER A 175 -12.26 -8.33 14.33
N PHE A 176 -11.08 -7.69 14.47
CA PHE A 176 -9.95 -7.96 13.58
C PHE A 176 -9.44 -9.40 13.70
N GLU A 177 -9.43 -9.97 14.91
CA GLU A 177 -9.05 -11.39 15.14
C GLU A 177 -9.96 -12.34 14.36
N GLU A 178 -11.28 -12.15 14.45
CA GLU A 178 -12.24 -12.94 13.69
C GLU A 178 -12.12 -12.70 12.17
N ALA A 179 -11.92 -11.46 11.74
CA ALA A 179 -11.70 -11.12 10.35
C ALA A 179 -10.54 -11.92 9.75
N ILE A 180 -9.36 -11.88 10.38
CA ILE A 180 -8.17 -12.58 9.87
C ILE A 180 -8.33 -14.10 9.95
N ARG A 181 -8.96 -14.65 11.02
CA ARG A 181 -9.27 -16.08 11.10
C ARG A 181 -10.12 -16.53 9.92
N MET A 182 -11.23 -15.82 9.66
CA MET A 182 -12.13 -16.16 8.55
C MET A 182 -11.46 -15.99 7.17
N CYS A 183 -10.66 -14.94 6.98
CA CYS A 183 -9.87 -14.78 5.75
C CYS A 183 -8.93 -15.97 5.51
N ALA A 184 -8.25 -16.45 6.56
CA ALA A 184 -7.36 -17.60 6.45
C ALA A 184 -8.13 -18.89 6.10
N GLU A 185 -9.29 -19.10 6.66
CA GLU A 185 -10.12 -20.28 6.38
C GLU A 185 -10.63 -20.25 4.92
N VAL A 186 -11.06 -19.08 4.42
CA VAL A 186 -11.45 -18.90 3.01
C VAL A 186 -10.24 -19.12 2.07
N TYR A 187 -9.06 -18.61 2.43
CA TYR A 187 -7.85 -18.82 1.63
C TYR A 187 -7.50 -20.31 1.51
N TYR A 188 -7.63 -21.10 2.58
CA TYR A 188 -7.37 -22.53 2.51
C TYR A 188 -8.41 -23.27 1.64
N GLU A 189 -9.69 -22.96 1.80
CA GLU A 189 -10.76 -23.53 1.00
C GLU A 189 -10.59 -23.19 -0.49
N LEU A 190 -10.30 -21.92 -0.80
CA LEU A 190 -10.01 -21.48 -2.17
C LEU A 190 -8.83 -22.28 -2.77
N GLY A 191 -7.77 -22.49 -2.01
CA GLY A 191 -6.62 -23.28 -2.44
C GLY A 191 -7.01 -24.71 -2.79
N ASP A 192 -7.83 -25.37 -1.99
CA ASP A 192 -8.30 -26.72 -2.26
C ASP A 192 -9.16 -26.78 -3.53
N GLN A 193 -10.09 -25.84 -3.72
CA GLN A 193 -10.92 -25.72 -4.93
C GLN A 193 -10.09 -25.42 -6.20
N LEU A 194 -9.12 -24.52 -6.11
CA LEU A 194 -8.20 -24.20 -7.22
C LEU A 194 -7.31 -25.41 -7.57
N ALA A 195 -6.83 -26.15 -6.58
CA ALA A 195 -6.04 -27.36 -6.83
C ALA A 195 -6.85 -28.47 -7.51
N GLU A 196 -8.16 -28.56 -7.23
CA GLU A 196 -9.06 -29.53 -7.85
C GLU A 196 -9.39 -29.12 -9.31
N SER A 197 -9.70 -27.85 -9.56
CA SER A 197 -10.15 -27.34 -10.85
C SER A 197 -9.00 -27.04 -11.82
N HIS A 198 -7.90 -26.46 -11.36
CA HIS A 198 -6.75 -26.01 -12.16
C HIS A 198 -5.46 -26.79 -11.89
N GLY A 199 -5.50 -27.75 -10.95
CA GLY A 199 -4.34 -28.57 -10.58
C GLY A 199 -3.42 -27.84 -9.59
N LYS A 200 -2.44 -28.62 -9.03
CA LYS A 200 -1.57 -28.13 -7.94
C LYS A 200 -0.70 -26.92 -8.31
N SER A 201 -0.49 -26.63 -9.58
CA SER A 201 0.24 -25.42 -10.02
C SER A 201 -0.50 -24.13 -9.68
N ALA A 202 -1.82 -24.19 -9.55
CA ALA A 202 -2.64 -23.05 -9.14
C ALA A 202 -2.35 -22.57 -7.71
N LEU A 203 -1.70 -23.39 -6.89
CA LEU A 203 -1.25 -23.01 -5.54
C LEU A 203 0.05 -22.19 -5.54
N SER A 204 0.61 -21.85 -6.71
CA SER A 204 1.67 -20.86 -6.81
C SER A 204 1.13 -19.50 -6.38
N VAL A 205 1.95 -18.70 -5.71
CA VAL A 205 1.55 -17.38 -5.22
C VAL A 205 2.37 -16.30 -5.91
N GLY A 206 1.75 -15.16 -6.09
CA GLY A 206 2.40 -13.98 -6.64
C GLY A 206 3.23 -13.20 -5.63
N ASP A 207 3.52 -11.96 -5.93
CA ASP A 207 4.40 -11.11 -5.11
C ASP A 207 3.78 -10.77 -3.74
N GLU A 208 2.45 -10.72 -3.64
CA GLU A 208 1.73 -10.32 -2.42
C GLU A 208 1.06 -11.50 -1.69
N GLY A 209 1.17 -12.71 -2.25
CA GLY A 209 0.83 -13.97 -1.60
C GLY A 209 -0.51 -14.56 -1.98
N GLY A 210 -1.26 -13.92 -2.88
CA GLY A 210 -2.47 -14.47 -3.51
C GLY A 210 -2.13 -15.56 -4.52
N TYR A 211 -3.08 -16.45 -4.81
CA TYR A 211 -2.89 -17.52 -5.78
C TYR A 211 -2.80 -16.99 -7.22
N THR A 212 -2.05 -17.68 -8.07
CA THR A 212 -1.88 -17.33 -9.49
C THR A 212 -2.30 -18.50 -10.40
N PRO A 213 -3.60 -18.82 -10.47
CA PRO A 213 -4.09 -19.94 -11.27
C PRO A 213 -3.92 -19.68 -12.76
N SER A 214 -3.23 -20.57 -13.48
CA SER A 214 -3.12 -20.51 -14.94
C SER A 214 -4.43 -20.86 -15.60
N GLY A 215 -4.76 -20.18 -16.71
CA GLY A 215 -5.93 -20.43 -17.54
C GLY A 215 -7.17 -19.65 -17.13
N MET A 216 -7.13 -18.85 -16.08
CA MET A 216 -8.12 -17.82 -15.80
C MET A 216 -7.77 -16.57 -16.62
N THR A 217 -8.72 -16.04 -17.36
CA THR A 217 -8.54 -14.88 -18.25
C THR A 217 -9.60 -13.80 -18.05
N ASP A 218 -10.70 -14.13 -17.38
CA ASP A 218 -11.80 -13.23 -17.06
C ASP A 218 -11.82 -12.98 -15.53
N PRO A 219 -11.84 -11.72 -15.05
CA PRO A 219 -11.96 -11.41 -13.63
C PRO A 219 -13.16 -12.07 -12.93
N ARG A 220 -14.24 -12.34 -13.68
CA ARG A 220 -15.42 -13.03 -13.17
C ARG A 220 -15.11 -14.45 -12.68
N GLU A 221 -14.19 -15.18 -13.33
CA GLU A 221 -13.77 -16.51 -12.89
C GLU A 221 -13.08 -16.48 -11.52
N ALA A 222 -12.29 -15.43 -11.26
CA ALA A 222 -11.65 -15.22 -9.97
C ALA A 222 -12.68 -14.90 -8.88
N PHE A 223 -13.61 -13.98 -9.13
CA PHE A 223 -14.68 -13.63 -8.20
C PHE A 223 -15.60 -14.82 -7.90
N ASP A 224 -15.98 -15.59 -8.92
CA ASP A 224 -16.79 -16.81 -8.76
C ASP A 224 -16.07 -17.83 -7.86
N SER A 225 -14.77 -18.02 -8.07
CA SER A 225 -13.96 -18.94 -7.26
C SER A 225 -13.86 -18.49 -5.79
N ILE A 226 -13.63 -17.21 -5.57
CA ILE A 226 -13.57 -16.61 -4.23
C ILE A 226 -14.91 -16.76 -3.51
N LEU A 227 -16.01 -16.38 -4.16
CA LEU A 227 -17.35 -16.49 -3.56
C LEU A 227 -17.77 -17.94 -3.28
N SER A 228 -17.37 -18.88 -4.15
CA SER A 228 -17.56 -20.32 -3.89
C SER A 228 -16.87 -20.77 -2.61
N ALA A 229 -15.65 -20.32 -2.36
CA ALA A 229 -14.90 -20.64 -1.14
C ALA A 229 -15.53 -19.96 0.11
N VAL A 230 -15.98 -18.72 -0.02
CA VAL A 230 -16.70 -17.99 1.04
C VAL A 230 -18.00 -18.71 1.43
N GLU A 231 -18.78 -19.18 0.44
CA GLU A 231 -20.02 -19.94 0.68
C GLU A 231 -19.77 -21.28 1.36
N GLU A 232 -18.74 -22.04 0.90
CA GLU A 232 -18.38 -23.34 1.49
C GLU A 232 -17.95 -23.19 2.95
N CYS A 233 -17.24 -22.10 3.30
CA CYS A 233 -16.91 -21.75 4.67
C CYS A 233 -18.10 -21.27 5.51
N GLY A 234 -19.24 -20.95 4.87
CA GLY A 234 -20.43 -20.45 5.55
C GLY A 234 -20.35 -18.98 5.95
N TYR A 235 -19.57 -18.16 5.24
CA TYR A 235 -19.30 -16.75 5.56
C TYR A 235 -19.93 -15.74 4.58
N GLY A 236 -20.96 -16.15 3.83
CA GLY A 236 -21.61 -15.29 2.82
C GLY A 236 -22.11 -13.94 3.31
N ASP A 237 -22.46 -13.82 4.59
CA ASP A 237 -22.93 -12.55 5.20
C ASP A 237 -21.76 -11.71 5.80
N VAL A 238 -20.51 -12.17 5.69
CA VAL A 238 -19.34 -11.53 6.32
C VAL A 238 -18.49 -10.79 5.31
N PHE A 239 -18.35 -11.38 4.12
CA PHE A 239 -17.41 -10.90 3.11
C PHE A 239 -18.10 -10.22 1.95
N GLU A 240 -17.43 -9.16 1.51
CA GLU A 240 -17.63 -8.52 0.24
C GLU A 240 -16.32 -8.58 -0.56
N LEU A 241 -16.33 -8.10 -1.80
CA LEU A 241 -15.19 -8.16 -2.71
C LEU A 241 -14.55 -6.79 -2.90
N GLY A 242 -13.23 -6.80 -3.14
CA GLY A 242 -12.46 -5.68 -3.64
C GLY A 242 -11.62 -6.11 -4.85
N SER A 243 -11.16 -5.14 -5.61
CA SER A 243 -10.22 -5.39 -6.71
C SER A 243 -9.27 -4.20 -6.90
N ASP A 244 -8.00 -4.51 -7.16
CA ASP A 244 -7.08 -3.58 -7.79
C ASP A 244 -6.99 -3.94 -9.28
N VAL A 245 -7.46 -3.03 -10.11
CA VAL A 245 -7.48 -3.23 -11.57
C VAL A 245 -6.15 -2.87 -12.19
N ALA A 246 -5.48 -1.85 -11.67
CA ALA A 246 -4.23 -1.28 -12.18
C ALA A 246 -4.29 -1.02 -13.70
N ALA A 247 -5.35 -0.33 -14.14
CA ALA A 247 -5.74 -0.22 -15.55
C ALA A 247 -4.68 0.46 -16.44
N THR A 248 -3.81 1.29 -15.87
CA THR A 248 -2.68 1.90 -16.59
C THR A 248 -1.80 0.84 -17.28
N HIS A 249 -1.68 -0.38 -16.73
CA HIS A 249 -0.81 -1.43 -17.28
C HIS A 249 -1.32 -2.06 -18.58
N PHE A 250 -2.61 -1.93 -18.87
CA PHE A 250 -3.22 -2.42 -20.11
C PHE A 250 -3.88 -1.32 -20.95
N TYR A 251 -3.54 -0.06 -20.67
CA TYR A 251 -3.95 1.11 -21.45
C TYR A 251 -2.99 1.36 -22.62
N ASP A 252 -3.54 1.58 -23.82
CA ASP A 252 -2.81 1.99 -25.00
C ASP A 252 -3.02 3.51 -25.23
N PRO A 253 -2.00 4.36 -24.96
CA PRO A 253 -2.12 5.80 -25.08
C PRO A 253 -2.22 6.31 -26.54
N ASP A 254 -1.79 5.51 -27.53
CA ASP A 254 -1.86 5.89 -28.93
C ASP A 254 -3.28 5.70 -29.50
N GLU A 255 -3.99 4.67 -29.04
CA GLU A 255 -5.34 4.33 -29.47
C GLU A 255 -6.41 4.79 -28.46
N GLU A 256 -6.02 5.25 -27.27
CA GLU A 256 -6.89 5.63 -26.15
C GLU A 256 -7.86 4.50 -25.76
N THR A 257 -7.34 3.27 -25.68
CA THR A 257 -8.11 2.06 -25.39
C THR A 257 -7.46 1.18 -24.32
N TYR A 258 -8.24 0.27 -23.75
CA TYR A 258 -7.82 -0.69 -22.73
C TYR A 258 -7.88 -2.10 -23.30
N GLN A 259 -6.81 -2.87 -23.13
CA GLN A 259 -6.71 -4.25 -23.62
C GLN A 259 -6.92 -5.25 -22.50
N LEU A 260 -8.14 -5.77 -22.33
CA LEU A 260 -8.45 -6.83 -21.36
C LEU A 260 -8.46 -8.19 -22.07
N ALA A 261 -7.50 -9.05 -21.78
CA ALA A 261 -7.33 -10.34 -22.43
C ALA A 261 -7.32 -10.19 -23.98
N GLU A 262 -8.29 -10.79 -24.68
CA GLU A 262 -8.40 -10.70 -26.14
C GLU A 262 -9.31 -9.55 -26.62
N GLU A 263 -9.94 -8.82 -25.71
CA GLU A 263 -10.91 -7.76 -26.02
C GLU A 263 -10.32 -6.37 -25.82
N THR A 264 -10.71 -5.43 -26.68
CA THR A 264 -10.32 -4.01 -26.59
C THR A 264 -11.52 -3.16 -26.22
N TYR A 265 -11.37 -2.35 -25.20
CA TYR A 265 -12.41 -1.48 -24.67
C TYR A 265 -12.04 0.00 -24.86
N THR A 266 -12.99 0.79 -25.28
CA THR A 266 -12.94 2.24 -25.04
C THR A 266 -13.16 2.53 -23.55
N ARG A 267 -12.83 3.74 -23.08
CA ARG A 267 -13.11 4.16 -21.70
C ARG A 267 -14.56 3.88 -21.30
N GLY A 268 -15.52 4.27 -22.14
CA GLY A 268 -16.94 4.08 -21.83
C GLY A 268 -17.36 2.62 -21.73
N GLU A 269 -16.85 1.75 -22.61
CA GLU A 269 -17.12 0.30 -22.56
C GLU A 269 -16.50 -0.35 -21.33
N LEU A 270 -15.31 0.09 -20.91
CA LEU A 270 -14.67 -0.39 -19.67
C LEU A 270 -15.48 0.04 -18.43
N MET A 271 -15.99 1.27 -18.41
CA MET A 271 -16.88 1.74 -17.34
C MET A 271 -18.20 0.96 -17.31
N ASP A 272 -18.75 0.58 -18.47
CA ASP A 272 -19.93 -0.30 -18.56
C ASP A 272 -19.62 -1.68 -17.99
N PHE A 273 -18.43 -2.23 -18.28
CA PHE A 273 -17.96 -3.49 -17.72
C PHE A 273 -17.89 -3.46 -16.18
N TYR A 274 -17.38 -2.38 -15.57
CA TYR A 274 -17.37 -2.24 -14.11
C TYR A 274 -18.78 -2.14 -13.53
N ALA A 275 -19.71 -1.47 -14.21
CA ALA A 275 -21.10 -1.43 -13.78
C ALA A 275 -21.74 -2.83 -13.82
N GLU A 276 -21.46 -3.63 -14.85
CA GLU A 276 -21.91 -5.03 -14.89
C GLU A 276 -21.30 -5.87 -13.76
N LEU A 277 -20.03 -5.65 -13.41
CA LEU A 277 -19.37 -6.36 -12.30
C LEU A 277 -20.01 -5.99 -10.96
N THR A 278 -20.23 -4.71 -10.67
CA THR A 278 -20.85 -4.26 -9.42
C THR A 278 -22.33 -4.67 -9.29
N ASP A 279 -23.03 -4.83 -10.42
CA ASP A 279 -24.40 -5.37 -10.43
C ASP A 279 -24.45 -6.89 -10.19
N ALA A 280 -23.41 -7.63 -10.61
CA ALA A 280 -23.34 -9.08 -10.54
C ALA A 280 -22.70 -9.61 -9.25
N TYR A 281 -21.79 -8.87 -8.66
CA TYR A 281 -20.96 -9.27 -7.52
C TYR A 281 -21.09 -8.27 -6.36
N PRO A 282 -20.87 -8.69 -5.10
CA PRO A 282 -20.76 -7.78 -3.96
C PRO A 282 -19.42 -7.04 -3.97
N LEU A 283 -19.10 -6.38 -5.09
CA LEU A 283 -17.86 -5.65 -5.31
C LEU A 283 -18.01 -4.23 -4.79
N ILE A 284 -17.39 -3.95 -3.63
CA ILE A 284 -17.53 -2.68 -2.91
C ILE A 284 -16.35 -1.73 -3.05
N SER A 285 -15.24 -2.19 -3.64
CA SER A 285 -14.01 -1.40 -3.82
C SER A 285 -13.35 -1.72 -5.16
N ILE A 286 -13.03 -0.69 -5.92
CA ILE A 286 -12.31 -0.78 -7.20
C ILE A 286 -11.16 0.24 -7.16
N GLU A 287 -9.93 -0.27 -7.15
CA GLU A 287 -8.72 0.54 -7.17
C GLU A 287 -8.23 0.69 -8.62
N ASP A 288 -7.83 1.90 -8.98
CA ASP A 288 -7.27 2.31 -10.29
C ASP A 288 -7.99 1.71 -11.51
N PRO A 289 -9.32 1.97 -11.64
CA PRO A 289 -10.12 1.41 -12.73
C PRO A 289 -9.79 1.99 -14.11
N LEU A 290 -9.07 3.13 -14.19
CA LEU A 290 -8.68 3.81 -15.42
C LEU A 290 -7.20 4.20 -15.34
N GLU A 291 -6.66 4.73 -16.44
CA GLU A 291 -5.27 5.19 -16.49
C GLU A 291 -5.04 6.38 -15.54
N GLU A 292 -3.81 6.54 -15.06
CA GLU A 292 -3.43 7.36 -13.90
C GLU A 292 -3.63 8.89 -14.04
N ASP A 293 -3.93 9.40 -15.24
CA ASP A 293 -4.18 10.83 -15.49
C ASP A 293 -5.64 11.13 -15.87
N ASP A 294 -6.54 10.12 -15.94
CA ASP A 294 -7.95 10.30 -16.31
C ASP A 294 -8.84 10.72 -15.12
N PHE A 295 -8.55 11.86 -14.51
CA PHE A 295 -9.35 12.41 -13.40
C PHE A 295 -10.85 12.55 -13.72
N GLU A 296 -11.18 12.92 -14.96
CA GLU A 296 -12.59 13.05 -15.39
C GLU A 296 -13.30 11.68 -15.44
N GLY A 297 -12.60 10.65 -15.91
CA GLY A 297 -13.12 9.28 -15.91
C GLY A 297 -13.32 8.73 -14.51
N PHE A 298 -12.37 8.94 -13.60
CA PHE A 298 -12.52 8.59 -12.20
C PHE A 298 -13.72 9.30 -11.56
N ALA A 299 -13.92 10.60 -11.83
CA ALA A 299 -15.09 11.35 -11.34
C ALA A 299 -16.41 10.77 -11.86
N GLU A 300 -16.45 10.39 -13.14
CA GLU A 300 -17.63 9.75 -13.75
C GLU A 300 -17.93 8.40 -13.12
N LEU A 301 -16.91 7.57 -12.86
CA LEU A 301 -17.08 6.28 -12.17
C LEU A 301 -17.55 6.45 -10.73
N THR A 302 -16.99 7.43 -10.01
CA THR A 302 -17.38 7.73 -8.63
C THR A 302 -18.85 8.13 -8.50
N ASP A 303 -19.38 8.89 -9.47
CA ASP A 303 -20.80 9.26 -9.51
C ASP A 303 -21.72 8.10 -9.95
N ARG A 304 -21.17 7.21 -10.79
CA ARG A 304 -21.95 6.16 -11.45
C ARG A 304 -22.08 4.88 -10.63
N LEU A 305 -21.04 4.47 -9.91
CA LEU A 305 -20.98 3.18 -9.24
C LEU A 305 -21.30 3.29 -7.75
N ASP A 306 -21.91 2.26 -7.18
CA ASP A 306 -22.12 2.15 -5.73
C ASP A 306 -20.95 1.44 -5.02
N ALA A 307 -19.79 1.36 -5.66
CA ALA A 307 -18.53 0.88 -5.12
C ALA A 307 -17.61 2.07 -4.79
N GLN A 308 -16.75 1.90 -3.79
CA GLN A 308 -15.68 2.85 -3.49
C GLN A 308 -14.66 2.85 -4.62
N ILE A 309 -14.35 4.03 -5.19
CA ILE A 309 -13.31 4.21 -6.19
C ILE A 309 -12.04 4.70 -5.51
N VAL A 310 -11.00 3.88 -5.54
CA VAL A 310 -9.74 4.13 -4.86
C VAL A 310 -8.70 4.64 -5.87
N GLY A 311 -8.05 5.75 -5.55
CA GLY A 311 -6.93 6.26 -6.34
C GLY A 311 -5.60 5.89 -5.69
N ASP A 312 -4.83 5.03 -6.37
CA ASP A 312 -3.42 4.73 -6.08
C ASP A 312 -2.51 5.56 -6.99
N ASP A 313 -2.31 5.14 -8.22
CA ASP A 313 -1.47 5.85 -9.20
C ASP A 313 -2.08 7.20 -9.60
N LEU A 314 -3.41 7.33 -9.53
CA LEU A 314 -4.09 8.61 -9.70
C LEU A 314 -3.58 9.67 -8.72
N PHE A 315 -3.40 9.34 -7.44
CA PHE A 315 -3.04 10.30 -6.39
C PHE A 315 -1.58 10.20 -5.94
N VAL A 316 -0.93 9.05 -6.06
CA VAL A 316 0.44 8.73 -5.62
C VAL A 316 0.78 9.32 -4.24
N THR A 317 -0.17 9.31 -3.31
CA THR A 317 -0.04 9.92 -1.97
C THR A 317 0.39 11.40 -2.02
N ASN A 318 0.12 12.11 -3.10
CA ASN A 318 0.53 13.49 -3.35
C ASN A 318 -0.64 14.46 -3.14
N VAL A 319 -0.45 15.44 -2.24
CA VAL A 319 -1.51 16.41 -1.88
C VAL A 319 -2.02 17.23 -3.06
N SER A 320 -1.15 17.55 -4.04
CA SER A 320 -1.56 18.36 -5.20
C SER A 320 -2.41 17.56 -6.16
N ARG A 321 -2.07 16.29 -6.44
CA ARG A 321 -2.88 15.39 -7.27
C ARG A 321 -4.20 15.05 -6.58
N LEU A 322 -4.15 14.81 -5.26
CA LEU A 322 -5.38 14.60 -4.49
C LEU A 322 -6.30 15.82 -4.54
N GLN A 323 -5.75 17.05 -4.46
CA GLN A 323 -6.55 18.28 -4.55
C GLN A 323 -7.20 18.41 -5.95
N GLU A 324 -6.50 18.03 -7.02
CA GLU A 324 -7.07 17.98 -8.37
C GLU A 324 -8.26 17.01 -8.44
N GLY A 325 -8.12 15.81 -7.88
CA GLY A 325 -9.22 14.85 -7.79
C GLY A 325 -10.40 15.37 -6.96
N ILE A 326 -10.14 15.99 -5.82
CA ILE A 326 -11.18 16.60 -4.97
C ILE A 326 -11.95 17.67 -5.74
N ASP A 327 -11.25 18.51 -6.51
CA ASP A 327 -11.86 19.62 -7.25
C ASP A 327 -12.82 19.15 -8.35
N VAL A 328 -12.62 17.95 -8.90
CA VAL A 328 -13.48 17.35 -9.95
C VAL A 328 -14.37 16.21 -9.42
N GLY A 329 -14.17 15.77 -8.18
CA GLY A 329 -14.95 14.68 -7.58
C GLY A 329 -14.46 13.27 -7.97
N ALA A 330 -13.17 13.12 -8.25
CA ALA A 330 -12.55 11.85 -8.63
C ALA A 330 -12.17 11.00 -7.41
N GLY A 331 -12.76 9.82 -7.31
CA GLY A 331 -12.49 8.86 -6.24
C GLY A 331 -13.19 9.16 -4.90
N ASP A 332 -13.27 8.14 -4.05
CA ASP A 332 -13.83 8.18 -2.70
C ASP A 332 -12.79 7.81 -1.64
N ALA A 333 -11.68 7.21 -2.05
CA ALA A 333 -10.62 6.77 -1.17
C ALA A 333 -9.23 7.11 -1.71
N LEU A 334 -8.34 7.43 -0.79
CA LEU A 334 -6.91 7.57 -1.03
C LEU A 334 -6.20 6.27 -0.67
N LEU A 335 -5.51 5.65 -1.63
CA LEU A 335 -4.48 4.68 -1.30
C LEU A 335 -3.23 5.42 -0.82
N CYS A 336 -2.74 5.07 0.35
CA CYS A 336 -1.67 5.78 1.03
C CYS A 336 -0.41 4.91 1.12
N LYS A 337 0.64 5.29 0.42
CA LYS A 337 1.96 4.64 0.40
C LYS A 337 3.04 5.67 0.69
N VAL A 338 3.64 5.65 1.88
CA VAL A 338 4.63 6.66 2.34
C VAL A 338 5.78 6.86 1.34
N ASN A 339 6.22 5.80 0.67
CA ASN A 339 7.32 5.88 -0.27
C ASN A 339 6.97 6.47 -1.65
N GLN A 340 5.68 6.67 -1.97
CA GLN A 340 5.26 7.35 -3.21
C GLN A 340 5.55 8.84 -3.17
N VAL A 341 5.46 9.47 -2.00
CA VAL A 341 5.72 10.91 -1.83
C VAL A 341 7.07 11.19 -1.18
N GLY A 342 7.59 10.25 -0.38
CA GLY A 342 8.96 10.26 0.11
C GLY A 342 9.16 10.67 1.56
N THR A 343 8.19 11.33 2.22
CA THR A 343 8.28 11.70 3.64
C THR A 343 6.99 11.43 4.42
N VAL A 344 7.13 11.24 5.72
CA VAL A 344 5.99 11.07 6.64
C VAL A 344 5.14 12.33 6.72
N THR A 345 5.76 13.51 6.73
CA THR A 345 5.04 14.79 6.81
C THR A 345 4.16 15.02 5.59
N GLU A 346 4.68 14.81 4.37
CA GLU A 346 3.89 14.90 3.14
C GLU A 346 2.74 13.86 3.13
N THR A 347 3.01 12.65 3.63
CA THR A 347 1.99 11.59 3.78
C THR A 347 0.87 12.04 4.73
N ILE A 348 1.21 12.58 5.91
CA ILE A 348 0.22 13.09 6.88
C ILE A 348 -0.60 14.22 6.27
N GLU A 349 0.02 15.16 5.55
CA GLU A 349 -0.67 16.27 4.90
C GLU A 349 -1.70 15.77 3.87
N THR A 350 -1.31 14.78 3.07
CA THR A 350 -2.20 14.16 2.07
C THR A 350 -3.37 13.45 2.74
N VAL A 351 -3.11 12.62 3.76
CA VAL A 351 -4.14 11.89 4.52
C VAL A 351 -5.12 12.86 5.22
N GLU A 352 -4.61 13.93 5.84
CA GLU A 352 -5.46 14.93 6.48
C GLU A 352 -6.32 15.71 5.46
N THR A 353 -5.78 15.97 4.26
CA THR A 353 -6.52 16.61 3.18
C THR A 353 -7.62 15.67 2.67
N ALA A 354 -7.33 14.41 2.43
CA ALA A 354 -8.30 13.38 2.05
C ALA A 354 -9.45 13.29 3.07
N ARG A 355 -9.12 13.14 4.35
CA ARG A 355 -10.10 13.01 5.42
C ARG A 355 -11.01 14.22 5.55
N ARG A 356 -10.47 15.45 5.43
CA ARG A 356 -11.29 16.69 5.50
C ARG A 356 -12.27 16.81 4.35
N ASN A 357 -12.03 16.12 3.24
CA ASN A 357 -12.89 16.11 2.06
C ASN A 357 -13.74 14.83 1.94
N GLY A 358 -13.77 13.99 3.00
CA GLY A 358 -14.67 12.84 3.06
C GLY A 358 -14.12 11.56 2.42
N TYR A 359 -12.86 11.55 1.97
CA TYR A 359 -12.23 10.35 1.42
C TYR A 359 -11.90 9.35 2.52
N ALA A 360 -12.12 8.09 2.28
CA ALA A 360 -11.59 7.02 3.10
C ALA A 360 -10.05 6.92 2.91
N ILE A 361 -9.39 6.37 3.93
CA ILE A 361 -7.94 6.17 3.93
C ILE A 361 -7.63 4.69 3.93
N GLN A 362 -6.99 4.22 2.88
CA GLN A 362 -6.51 2.86 2.73
C GLN A 362 -4.98 2.88 2.76
N VAL A 363 -4.36 2.46 3.87
CA VAL A 363 -2.91 2.35 3.95
C VAL A 363 -2.46 1.06 3.28
N SER A 364 -1.50 1.16 2.37
CA SER A 364 -1.10 0.04 1.52
C SER A 364 0.40 -0.24 1.58
N GLU A 365 0.71 -1.51 1.40
CA GLU A 365 2.03 -2.04 1.16
C GLU A 365 2.54 -1.78 -0.26
N ARG A 366 3.69 -2.41 -0.57
CA ARG A 366 4.23 -2.55 -1.92
C ARG A 366 4.55 -4.02 -2.20
N SER A 367 4.61 -4.41 -3.47
CA SER A 367 4.98 -5.78 -3.89
C SER A 367 6.34 -6.23 -3.35
N GLY A 368 7.33 -5.32 -3.23
CA GLY A 368 8.59 -5.56 -2.55
C GLY A 368 8.56 -5.04 -1.12
N GLN A 369 8.42 -5.93 -0.16
CA GLN A 369 8.28 -5.63 1.26
C GLN A 369 9.38 -6.29 2.09
N THR A 370 9.55 -5.86 3.32
CA THR A 370 10.46 -6.46 4.30
C THR A 370 9.69 -6.88 5.56
N ALA A 371 10.35 -7.51 6.50
CA ALA A 371 9.75 -7.90 7.79
C ALA A 371 9.57 -6.71 8.77
N ASP A 372 9.80 -5.46 8.36
CA ASP A 372 9.55 -4.28 9.21
C ASP A 372 8.05 -3.98 9.28
N THR A 373 7.50 -3.97 10.47
CA THR A 373 6.06 -3.87 10.73
C THR A 373 5.54 -2.44 10.87
N TRP A 374 6.30 -1.45 10.41
CA TRP A 374 5.90 -0.04 10.54
C TRP A 374 4.59 0.28 9.81
N LEU A 375 4.25 -0.47 8.75
CA LEU A 375 3.03 -0.25 7.97
C LEU A 375 1.77 -0.42 8.84
N ALA A 376 1.69 -1.52 9.59
CA ALA A 376 0.60 -1.78 10.53
C ALA A 376 0.45 -0.67 11.58
N GLU A 377 1.58 -0.20 12.11
CA GLU A 377 1.58 0.89 13.10
C GLU A 377 1.21 2.23 12.49
N VAL A 378 1.64 2.52 11.25
CA VAL A 378 1.27 3.73 10.51
C VAL A 378 -0.22 3.73 10.18
N ALA A 379 -0.78 2.60 9.75
CA ALA A 379 -2.20 2.49 9.48
C ALA A 379 -3.07 2.85 10.70
N VAL A 380 -2.75 2.30 11.87
CA VAL A 380 -3.46 2.64 13.10
C VAL A 380 -3.17 4.08 13.53
N GLY A 381 -1.91 4.53 13.42
CA GLY A 381 -1.49 5.89 13.78
C GLY A 381 -2.10 6.99 12.91
N LEU A 382 -2.29 6.72 11.64
CA LEU A 382 -3.01 7.61 10.72
C LEU A 382 -4.53 7.48 10.82
N HIS A 383 -5.08 6.66 11.72
CA HIS A 383 -6.51 6.38 11.83
C HIS A 383 -7.12 5.93 10.47
N ALA A 384 -6.41 5.06 9.77
CA ALA A 384 -6.89 4.52 8.50
C ALA A 384 -8.17 3.70 8.69
N ASN A 385 -9.05 3.75 7.71
CA ASN A 385 -10.27 2.93 7.68
C ASN A 385 -9.97 1.51 7.21
N GLN A 386 -8.98 1.39 6.33
CA GLN A 386 -8.66 0.20 5.57
C GLN A 386 -7.15 -0.01 5.52
N ILE A 387 -6.75 -1.27 5.36
CA ILE A 387 -5.34 -1.64 5.12
C ILE A 387 -5.25 -2.72 4.04
N LYS A 388 -4.29 -2.58 3.14
CA LYS A 388 -3.94 -3.56 2.12
C LYS A 388 -2.51 -4.03 2.38
N THR A 389 -2.33 -5.32 2.67
CA THR A 389 -1.02 -5.90 3.00
C THR A 389 -0.84 -7.31 2.45
N GLY A 390 -1.53 -7.64 1.33
CA GLY A 390 -1.48 -8.96 0.70
C GLY A 390 -2.08 -10.05 1.55
N THR A 391 -1.61 -11.29 1.38
CA THR A 391 -2.21 -12.47 2.05
C THR A 391 -1.17 -13.29 2.78
N THR A 392 -0.48 -14.18 2.07
CA THR A 392 0.55 -15.06 2.63
C THR A 392 1.94 -14.43 2.50
N ARG A 393 3.01 -15.18 2.76
CA ARG A 393 4.41 -14.75 2.85
C ARG A 393 4.72 -14.02 4.17
N SER A 394 5.92 -14.23 4.68
CA SER A 394 6.29 -13.82 6.04
C SER A 394 6.14 -12.31 6.29
N GLU A 395 6.55 -11.49 5.33
CA GLU A 395 6.52 -10.04 5.44
C GLU A 395 5.09 -9.46 5.48
N ARG A 396 4.10 -10.20 4.93
CA ARG A 396 2.67 -9.85 4.96
C ARG A 396 2.06 -10.27 6.30
N ILE A 397 2.32 -11.50 6.70
CA ILE A 397 1.84 -12.06 7.96
C ILE A 397 2.35 -11.25 9.17
N GLU A 398 3.56 -10.72 9.13
CA GLU A 398 4.09 -9.87 10.20
C GLU A 398 3.26 -8.59 10.40
N GLN A 399 2.67 -8.02 9.34
CA GLN A 399 1.77 -6.87 9.47
C GLN A 399 0.46 -7.26 10.18
N TYR A 400 -0.15 -8.39 9.80
CA TYR A 400 -1.35 -8.90 10.47
C TYR A 400 -1.08 -9.25 11.93
N ASN A 401 0.02 -9.95 12.22
CA ASN A 401 0.42 -10.25 13.60
C ASN A 401 0.62 -8.97 14.41
N ARG A 402 1.22 -7.93 13.80
CA ARG A 402 1.39 -6.66 14.49
C ARG A 402 0.06 -5.96 14.77
N LEU A 403 -0.90 -6.02 13.86
CA LEU A 403 -2.26 -5.49 14.08
C LEU A 403 -3.00 -6.24 15.19
N LEU A 404 -2.84 -7.58 15.28
CA LEU A 404 -3.37 -8.38 16.39
C LEU A 404 -2.78 -7.93 17.74
N GLU A 405 -1.45 -7.75 17.84
CA GLU A 405 -0.81 -7.22 19.03
C GLU A 405 -1.32 -5.82 19.40
N ILE A 406 -1.47 -4.91 18.41
CA ILE A 406 -2.00 -3.56 18.64
C ILE A 406 -3.45 -3.64 19.14
N SER A 407 -4.27 -4.54 18.58
CA SER A 407 -5.65 -4.77 19.00
C SER A 407 -5.73 -5.17 20.46
N ASP A 408 -4.88 -6.10 20.89
CA ASP A 408 -4.78 -6.53 22.29
C ASP A 408 -4.33 -5.38 23.22
N ASP A 409 -3.32 -4.62 22.81
CA ASP A 409 -2.73 -3.53 23.61
C ASP A 409 -3.67 -2.35 23.81
N CYS A 410 -4.50 -2.02 22.83
CA CYS A 410 -5.36 -0.85 22.88
C CYS A 410 -6.84 -1.16 23.22
N GLY A 411 -7.22 -2.44 23.30
CA GLY A 411 -8.61 -2.87 23.44
C GLY A 411 -9.44 -2.35 22.26
N GLY A 412 -8.84 -2.37 21.07
CA GLY A 412 -9.26 -1.61 19.91
C GLY A 412 -10.60 -2.03 19.32
N GLY A 413 -11.32 -1.05 18.80
CA GLY A 413 -12.46 -1.29 17.94
C GLY A 413 -12.01 -1.72 16.55
N TYR A 414 -12.81 -2.53 15.90
CA TYR A 414 -12.68 -2.84 14.48
C TYR A 414 -13.31 -1.69 13.66
N ALA A 415 -12.67 -1.26 12.60
CA ALA A 415 -13.17 -0.16 11.79
C ALA A 415 -14.50 -0.51 11.11
N THR A 416 -15.25 0.51 10.74
CA THR A 416 -16.45 0.35 9.94
C THR A 416 -16.11 0.75 8.51
N TRP A 417 -16.65 0.02 7.55
CA TRP A 417 -16.49 0.38 6.13
C TRP A 417 -17.05 1.79 5.88
N LEU A 418 -16.25 2.60 5.23
CA LEU A 418 -16.64 3.92 4.74
C LEU A 418 -16.48 3.91 3.22
N ARG A 419 -17.54 4.30 2.55
CA ARG A 419 -17.49 4.66 1.14
C ARG A 419 -17.04 6.08 1.00
#